data_976f0b7fa1732811adf5524aad58bb75
#
_entry.id   976f0b7fa1732811adf5524aad58bb75
#
_cell.length_a   1.000
_cell.length_b   1.000
_cell.length_c   1.000
_cell.angle_alpha   90.00
_cell.angle_beta   90.00
_cell.angle_gamma   90.00
#
_symmetry.space_group_name_H-M   'P 1'
#
loop_
_entity.id
_entity.type
_entity.pdbx_description
1 polymer ?
#
loop_
_entity_poly.entity_id
_entity_poly.type
_entity_poly.pdbx_seq_one_letter_code
_entity_poly.pdbx_strand_id
1 'polypeptide(L)' 'MHVKVRPTTKFSKVFEAYCQRKSLQMNAVRFLVDGERVRADQMPQDLDMEDGDCVDAMMEQVGGR' A
#
# COMPACT_ATOMS: atom_id res chain seq x y z
N MET A 1 0.20 6.79 7.70
CA MET A 1 1.54 6.19 7.71
C MET A 1 2.01 6.03 6.27
N HIS A 2 3.28 6.27 6.01
CA HIS A 2 3.79 6.26 4.64
C HIS A 2 4.74 5.11 4.41
N VAL A 3 4.61 4.49 3.25
CA VAL A 3 5.48 3.39 2.84
C VAL A 3 6.17 3.78 1.55
N LYS A 4 7.50 3.78 1.55
CA LYS A 4 8.25 4.10 0.34
C LYS A 4 8.24 2.91 -0.62
N VAL A 5 8.09 3.20 -1.89
CA VAL A 5 7.99 2.17 -2.91
C VAL A 5 8.95 2.44 -4.05
N ARG A 6 9.23 1.39 -4.82
CA ARG A 6 10.02 1.49 -6.05
C ARG A 6 9.09 1.24 -7.23
N PRO A 7 9.32 1.93 -8.36
CA PRO A 7 8.42 1.81 -9.52
C PRO A 7 8.28 0.39 -10.07
N THR A 8 9.30 -0.42 -9.90
CA THR A 8 9.32 -1.77 -10.46
C THR A 8 8.87 -2.86 -9.50
N THR A 9 8.56 -2.49 -8.26
CA THR A 9 8.13 -3.45 -7.26
C THR A 9 6.61 -3.47 -7.20
N LYS A 10 6.01 -4.64 -7.37
CA LYS A 10 4.55 -4.74 -7.29
C LYS A 10 4.06 -4.36 -5.91
N PHE A 11 2.89 -3.74 -5.87
CA PHE A 11 2.28 -3.34 -4.59
C PHE A 11 2.01 -4.54 -3.69
N SER A 12 1.75 -5.71 -4.27
CA SER A 12 1.53 -6.90 -3.45
C SER A 12 2.73 -7.19 -2.56
N LYS A 13 3.94 -7.00 -3.08
CA LYS A 13 5.15 -7.20 -2.30
C LYS A 13 5.30 -6.13 -1.22
N VAL A 14 4.98 -4.90 -1.58
CA VAL A 14 5.04 -3.78 -0.63
C VAL A 14 4.05 -4.00 0.51
N PHE A 15 2.83 -4.35 0.17
CA PHE A 15 1.77 -4.57 1.17
C PHE A 15 2.13 -5.73 2.09
N GLU A 16 2.62 -6.82 1.50
CA GLU A 16 2.99 -8.00 2.29
C GLU A 16 4.11 -7.67 3.27
N ALA A 17 5.15 -7.00 2.80
CA ALA A 17 6.27 -6.64 3.66
C ALA A 17 5.82 -5.71 4.78
N TYR A 18 5.00 -4.72 4.45
CA TYR A 18 4.50 -3.77 5.43
C TYR A 18 3.65 -4.47 6.49
N CYS A 19 2.73 -5.31 6.05
CA CYS A 19 1.83 -6.00 6.97
C CYS A 19 2.57 -6.99 7.85
N GLN A 20 3.58 -7.65 7.31
CA GLN A 20 4.39 -8.57 8.11
C GLN A 20 5.17 -7.83 9.20
N ARG A 21 5.73 -6.68 8.85
CA ARG A 21 6.50 -5.90 9.83
C ARG A 21 5.63 -5.40 10.96
N LYS A 22 4.39 -5.07 10.66
CA LYS A 22 3.46 -4.52 11.65
C LYS A 22 2.54 -5.57 12.24
N SER A 23 2.69 -6.82 11.83
CA SER A 23 1.82 -7.92 12.27
C SER A 23 0.36 -7.64 11.97
N LEU A 24 0.10 -7.10 10.79
CA LEU A 24 -1.24 -6.75 10.35
C LEU A 24 -1.68 -7.68 9.23
N GLN A 25 -2.99 -7.81 9.07
CA GLN A 25 -3.54 -8.55 7.95
C GLN A 25 -3.69 -7.62 6.75
N MET A 26 -3.42 -8.12 5.56
CA MET A 26 -3.47 -7.29 4.36
C MET A 26 -4.87 -6.74 4.11
N ASN A 27 -5.90 -7.48 4.47
CA ASN A 27 -7.27 -7.00 4.28
C ASN A 27 -7.72 -6.01 5.36
N ALA A 28 -6.89 -5.78 6.36
CA ALA A 28 -7.18 -4.81 7.41
C ALA A 28 -6.52 -3.46 7.14
N VAL A 29 -5.75 -3.35 6.07
CA VAL A 29 -5.01 -2.14 5.75
C VAL A 29 -5.37 -1.68 4.35
N ARG A 30 -5.56 -0.38 4.20
CA ARG A 30 -5.85 0.24 2.92
C ARG A 30 -4.65 1.05 2.48
N PHE A 31 -4.25 0.89 1.23
CA PHE A 31 -3.13 1.64 0.67
C PHE A 31 -3.65 2.63 -0.36
N LEU A 32 -3.25 3.87 -0.22
CA LEU A 32 -3.77 4.97 -1.02
C LEU A 32 -2.64 5.79 -1.63
N VAL A 33 -2.87 6.27 -2.85
CA VAL A 33 -2.00 7.23 -3.52
C VAL A 33 -2.87 8.39 -3.94
N ASP A 34 -2.57 9.57 -3.43
CA ASP A 34 -3.36 10.79 -3.70
C ASP A 34 -4.84 10.59 -3.41
N GLY A 35 -5.14 9.83 -2.37
CA GLY A 35 -6.52 9.57 -1.97
C GLY A 35 -7.18 8.44 -2.74
N GLU A 36 -6.50 7.86 -3.71
CA GLU A 36 -7.05 6.76 -4.49
C GLU A 36 -6.49 5.43 -4.03
N ARG A 37 -7.36 4.44 -3.93
CA ARG A 37 -6.98 3.12 -3.48
C ARG A 37 -6.16 2.41 -4.56
N VAL A 38 -5.04 1.81 -4.16
CA VAL A 38 -4.21 1.04 -5.08
C VAL A 38 -4.44 -0.45 -4.87
N ARG A 39 -4.21 -1.20 -5.91
CA ARG A 39 -4.41 -2.65 -5.90
C ARG A 39 -3.08 -3.38 -5.81
N ALA A 40 -3.13 -4.57 -5.24
CA ALA A 40 -1.93 -5.37 -5.08
C ALA A 40 -1.32 -5.82 -6.41
N ASP A 41 -2.13 -5.93 -7.45
CA ASP A 41 -1.64 -6.36 -8.77
C ASP A 41 -1.07 -5.21 -9.59
N GLN A 42 -1.14 -3.98 -9.08
CA GLN A 42 -0.57 -2.83 -9.74
C GLN A 42 0.88 -2.63 -9.36
N MET A 43 1.58 -1.84 -10.15
CA MET A 43 2.95 -1.42 -9.84
C MET A 43 2.96 0.10 -9.73
N PRO A 44 3.88 0.67 -8.93
CA PRO A 44 3.95 2.13 -8.83
C PRO A 44 4.15 2.81 -10.17
N GLN A 45 4.88 2.18 -11.09
CA GLN A 45 5.09 2.77 -12.41
C GLN A 45 3.79 2.88 -13.21
N ASP A 46 2.79 2.03 -12.91
CA ASP A 46 1.49 2.13 -13.55
C ASP A 46 0.74 3.39 -13.15
N LEU A 47 1.14 3.98 -12.03
CA LEU A 47 0.54 5.20 -11.50
C LEU A 47 1.47 6.40 -11.67
N ASP A 48 2.49 6.27 -12.54
CA ASP A 48 3.48 7.32 -12.78
C ASP A 48 4.20 7.74 -11.50
N MET A 49 4.40 6.82 -10.59
CA MET A 49 5.14 7.08 -9.36
C MET A 49 6.63 6.93 -9.60
N GLU A 50 7.43 7.75 -8.91
CA GLU A 50 8.88 7.70 -9.02
C GLU A 50 9.48 6.96 -7.83
N ASP A 51 10.75 6.62 -7.98
CA ASP A 51 11.49 5.95 -6.92
C ASP A 51 11.51 6.85 -5.69
N GLY A 52 11.15 6.29 -4.56
CA GLY A 52 11.10 7.06 -3.32
C GLY A 52 9.75 7.66 -3.01
N ASP A 53 8.80 7.60 -3.94
CA ASP A 53 7.45 8.05 -3.65
C ASP A 53 6.83 7.19 -2.57
N CYS A 54 5.86 7.75 -1.87
CA CYS A 54 5.25 7.07 -0.74
C CYS A 54 3.79 6.72 -1.01
N VAL A 55 3.36 5.64 -0.40
CA VAL A 55 1.97 5.21 -0.40
C VAL A 55 1.44 5.37 1.01
N ASP A 56 0.25 5.90 1.15
CA ASP A 56 -0.38 6.04 2.45
C ASP A 56 -0.98 4.71 2.87
N ALA A 57 -0.69 4.30 4.09
CA ALA A 57 -1.26 3.08 4.65
C ALA A 57 -2.22 3.46 5.78
N MET A 58 -3.46 3.06 5.65
CA MET A 58 -4.49 3.37 6.64
C MET A 58 -5.16 2.09 7.10
N MET A 59 -5.43 2.04 8.40
CA MET A 59 -6.19 0.90 8.93
C MET A 59 -7.62 0.99 8.46
N GLU A 60 -8.13 -0.11 7.94
CA GLU A 60 -9.53 -0.14 7.57
C GLU A 60 -10.36 -0.29 8.81
N GLN A 61 -11.25 0.65 9.03
CA GLN A 61 -12.15 0.53 10.15
C GLN A 61 -13.28 -0.38 9.74
N VAL A 62 -13.16 -1.58 10.14
CA VAL A 62 -14.27 -2.50 10.01
C VAL A 62 -15.21 -2.08 11.10
N GLY A 63 -16.12 -1.28 10.79
CA GLY A 63 -17.06 -0.81 11.75
C GLY A 63 -17.85 -1.94 12.25
N GLY A 64 -17.73 -2.58 12.67
CA GLY A 64 -18.50 -3.49 13.13
C GLY A 64 -19.82 -3.21 13.35
N ARG A 65 -19.94 -3.04 13.34
CA ARG A 65 -20.83 -3.15 13.68
C ARG A 65 -21.01 -3.10 14.27
#